data_cb8eb34247a2af9732d8c1180c3c3459
#
_entry.id   cb8eb34247a2af9732d8c1180c3c3459
#
_cell.length_a   1.000
_cell.length_b   1.000
_cell.length_c   1.000
_cell.angle_alpha   90.00
_cell.angle_beta   90.00
_cell.angle_gamma   90.00
#
_symmetry.space_group_name_H-M   'P 1'
#
loop_
_entity.id
_entity.type
_entity.pdbx_description
1 polymer ?
#
loop_
_entity_poly.entity_id
_entity_poly.type
_entity_poly.pdbx_seq_one_letter_code
_entity_poly.pdbx_strand_id
1 'polypeptide(L)'
;YRYPIEPLQEQLRRYLGTLTMGDLWQAEPATDLVTTTFDLLDNRTRFVKPWKAEYAPWPVVQAVLASCAVPTYFPVIAGRYVDGGVGSYANPCYLAAYEARFCLGWDPQETTIISLGTGRLPRTLQPGMAERFWTWDWLMPVLGAFEQSAADQQVHLVDTFFDQLDFRRFQVDLREPIQMDDVGQLDRLAAYGVELGHMILDDQLDRAMGITALRAPQPE
;
A
#
# COMPACT_ATOMS: atom_id res chain seq x y z
N TYR A 1 11.10 16.35 10.69
CA TYR A 1 10.86 14.90 10.70
C TYR A 1 11.28 14.27 12.03
N ARG A 2 10.64 13.16 12.37
CA ARG A 2 10.85 12.49 13.67
C ARG A 2 12.08 11.59 13.66
N TYR A 3 12.35 10.91 12.54
CA TYR A 3 13.40 9.92 12.40
C TYR A 3 14.37 10.27 11.26
N PRO A 4 15.68 10.07 11.46
CA PRO A 4 16.65 10.14 10.39
C PRO A 4 16.45 8.98 9.41
N ILE A 5 16.77 9.20 8.13
CA ILE A 5 16.55 8.18 7.09
C ILE A 5 17.68 7.15 7.00
N GLU A 6 18.85 7.49 7.48
CA GLU A 6 20.09 6.72 7.31
C GLU A 6 20.00 5.30 7.88
N PRO A 7 19.43 5.08 9.09
CA PRO A 7 19.29 3.72 9.63
C PRO A 7 18.42 2.83 8.75
N LEU A 8 17.30 3.35 8.23
CA LEU A 8 16.42 2.62 7.32
C LEU A 8 17.13 2.33 6.00
N GLN A 9 17.83 3.32 5.44
CA GLN A 9 18.59 3.18 4.21
C GLN A 9 19.69 2.10 4.36
N GLU A 10 20.38 2.07 5.49
CA GLU A 10 21.42 1.06 5.75
C GLU A 10 20.82 -0.35 5.82
N GLN A 11 19.70 -0.52 6.52
CA GLN A 11 19.01 -1.81 6.57
C GLN A 11 18.56 -2.27 5.18
N LEU A 12 17.95 -1.39 4.40
CA LEU A 12 17.55 -1.73 3.04
C LEU A 12 18.75 -2.12 2.16
N ARG A 13 19.88 -1.44 2.30
CA ARG A 13 21.11 -1.80 1.57
C ARG A 13 21.65 -3.17 1.93
N ARG A 14 21.49 -3.62 3.17
CA ARG A 14 21.90 -4.98 3.59
C ARG A 14 21.14 -6.07 2.86
N TYR A 15 19.83 -5.84 2.56
CA TYR A 15 18.98 -6.83 1.90
C TYR A 15 18.98 -6.69 0.38
N LEU A 16 19.00 -5.47 -0.13
CA LEU A 16 18.81 -5.17 -1.54
C LEU A 16 20.15 -4.87 -2.26
N GLY A 17 21.22 -4.65 -1.51
CA GLY A 17 22.55 -4.37 -2.08
C GLY A 17 22.54 -3.12 -2.95
N THR A 18 23.13 -3.28 -4.12
CA THR A 18 23.26 -2.23 -5.15
C THR A 18 22.32 -2.43 -6.32
N LEU A 19 21.33 -3.32 -6.20
CA LEU A 19 20.38 -3.61 -7.26
C LEU A 19 19.68 -2.35 -7.74
N THR A 20 19.57 -2.21 -9.06
CA THR A 20 18.75 -1.17 -9.69
C THR A 20 17.36 -1.72 -10.05
N MET A 21 16.43 -0.83 -10.33
CA MET A 21 15.10 -1.22 -10.81
C MET A 21 15.21 -2.04 -12.12
N GLY A 22 16.14 -1.67 -13.01
CA GLY A 22 16.39 -2.39 -14.25
C GLY A 22 16.96 -3.80 -14.04
N ASP A 23 17.77 -4.01 -12.99
CA ASP A 23 18.29 -5.34 -12.66
C ASP A 23 17.15 -6.28 -12.22
N LEU A 24 16.16 -5.77 -11.49
CA LEU A 24 14.96 -6.56 -11.13
C LEU A 24 14.15 -6.99 -12.36
N TRP A 25 14.03 -6.09 -13.33
CA TRP A 25 13.32 -6.38 -14.59
C TRP A 25 13.97 -7.51 -15.39
N GLN A 26 15.30 -7.67 -15.26
CA GLN A 26 16.09 -8.67 -15.98
C GLN A 26 16.34 -9.93 -15.15
N ALA A 27 15.89 -9.98 -13.90
CA ALA A 27 16.08 -11.13 -13.02
C ALA A 27 15.22 -12.33 -13.43
N GLU A 28 15.71 -13.54 -13.13
CA GLU A 28 14.92 -14.77 -13.28
C GLU A 28 14.74 -15.44 -11.91
N PRO A 29 13.50 -15.77 -11.50
CA PRO A 29 12.25 -15.49 -12.22
C PRO A 29 11.97 -13.99 -12.29
N ALA A 30 11.36 -13.56 -13.39
CA ALA A 30 10.99 -12.16 -13.57
C ALA A 30 10.02 -11.72 -12.47
N THR A 31 10.38 -10.65 -11.78
CA THR A 31 9.51 -10.05 -10.75
C THR A 31 9.46 -8.56 -10.99
N ASP A 32 8.25 -8.06 -11.22
CA ASP A 32 8.03 -6.64 -11.45
C ASP A 32 7.78 -5.92 -10.12
N LEU A 33 8.61 -4.95 -9.82
CA LEU A 33 8.40 -4.06 -8.69
C LEU A 33 7.92 -2.70 -9.19
N VAL A 34 6.70 -2.32 -8.78
CA VAL A 34 6.20 -0.97 -8.98
C VAL A 34 6.02 -0.31 -7.63
N THR A 35 6.61 0.87 -7.45
CA THR A 35 6.40 1.68 -6.25
C THR A 35 5.75 3.01 -6.62
N THR A 36 5.00 3.57 -5.67
CA THR A 36 4.35 4.87 -5.81
C THR A 36 5.06 5.89 -4.93
N THR A 37 5.27 7.10 -5.43
CA THR A 37 5.81 8.20 -4.64
C THR A 37 5.16 9.51 -5.09
N PHE A 38 5.07 10.50 -4.22
CA PHE A 38 4.59 11.82 -4.58
C PHE A 38 5.76 12.78 -4.77
N ASP A 39 5.78 13.42 -5.92
CA ASP A 39 6.79 14.38 -6.32
C ASP A 39 6.33 15.80 -5.96
N LEU A 40 6.90 16.36 -4.91
CA LEU A 40 6.55 17.69 -4.41
C LEU A 40 6.90 18.83 -5.38
N LEU A 41 7.90 18.65 -6.24
CA LEU A 41 8.30 19.70 -7.20
C LEU A 41 7.35 19.78 -8.38
N ASP A 42 6.94 18.63 -8.90
CA ASP A 42 6.01 18.56 -10.03
C ASP A 42 4.54 18.42 -9.55
N ASN A 43 4.32 18.36 -8.24
CA ASN A 43 3.01 18.23 -7.60
C ASN A 43 2.15 17.10 -8.19
N ARG A 44 2.74 15.90 -8.32
CA ARG A 44 2.06 14.72 -8.88
C ARG A 44 2.62 13.40 -8.38
N THR A 45 1.77 12.38 -8.40
CA THR A 45 2.21 11.00 -8.15
C THR A 45 3.12 10.50 -9.27
N ARG A 46 4.18 9.81 -8.90
CA ARG A 46 5.06 9.08 -9.79
C ARG A 46 4.91 7.59 -9.56
N PHE A 47 4.84 6.85 -10.65
CA PHE A 47 4.85 5.40 -10.65
C PHE A 47 6.24 4.95 -11.09
N VAL A 48 7.04 4.54 -10.13
CA VAL A 48 8.41 4.09 -10.35
C VAL A 48 8.35 2.65 -10.84
N LYS A 49 8.68 2.45 -12.10
CA LYS A 49 8.54 1.17 -12.82
C LYS A 49 9.87 0.75 -13.43
N PRO A 50 10.27 -0.53 -13.33
CA PRO A 50 11.57 -1.00 -13.77
C PRO A 50 11.79 -0.89 -15.30
N TRP A 51 10.74 -1.00 -16.11
CA TRP A 51 10.80 -0.92 -17.57
C TRP A 51 10.84 0.51 -18.14
N LYS A 52 10.71 1.53 -17.29
CA LYS A 52 10.83 2.92 -17.73
C LYS A 52 12.28 3.37 -17.68
N ALA A 53 12.79 3.89 -18.79
CA ALA A 53 14.18 4.38 -18.91
C ALA A 53 14.53 5.42 -17.83
N GLU A 54 13.55 6.22 -17.38
CA GLU A 54 13.71 7.20 -16.30
C GLU A 54 14.05 6.52 -14.96
N TYR A 55 13.47 5.35 -14.68
CA TYR A 55 13.57 4.68 -13.37
C TYR A 55 14.45 3.44 -13.37
N ALA A 56 14.72 2.86 -14.54
CA ALA A 56 15.60 1.69 -14.65
C ALA A 56 16.95 1.84 -13.92
N PRO A 57 17.65 3.01 -13.97
CA PRO A 57 18.91 3.21 -13.25
C PRO A 57 18.75 3.52 -11.75
N TRP A 58 17.52 3.68 -11.24
CA TRP A 58 17.34 3.97 -9.82
C TRP A 58 17.73 2.76 -8.98
N PRO A 59 18.52 2.98 -7.90
CA PRO A 59 18.67 1.95 -6.89
C PRO A 59 17.30 1.53 -6.33
N VAL A 60 17.06 0.23 -6.17
CA VAL A 60 15.82 -0.27 -5.55
C VAL A 60 15.63 0.34 -4.16
N VAL A 61 16.73 0.51 -3.41
CA VAL A 61 16.72 1.19 -2.10
C VAL A 61 16.12 2.60 -2.22
N GLN A 62 16.48 3.37 -3.24
CA GLN A 62 15.92 4.71 -3.44
C GLN A 62 14.43 4.68 -3.77
N ALA A 63 13.99 3.73 -4.62
CA ALA A 63 12.59 3.56 -4.97
C ALA A 63 11.74 3.23 -3.74
N VAL A 64 12.21 2.32 -2.89
CA VAL A 64 11.55 1.95 -1.63
C VAL A 64 11.51 3.13 -0.66
N LEU A 65 12.64 3.81 -0.44
CA LEU A 65 12.68 4.99 0.45
C LEU A 65 11.73 6.10 -0.01
N ALA A 66 11.70 6.39 -1.32
CA ALA A 66 10.80 7.40 -1.88
C ALA A 66 9.32 7.03 -1.69
N SER A 67 9.00 5.73 -1.68
CA SER A 67 7.64 5.22 -1.50
C SER A 67 7.16 5.21 -0.04
N CYS A 68 8.08 5.15 0.93
CA CYS A 68 7.75 5.04 2.36
C CYS A 68 8.22 6.25 3.19
N ALA A 69 8.62 7.35 2.55
CA ALA A 69 9.03 8.57 3.24
C ALA A 69 7.81 9.37 3.71
N VAL A 70 7.12 8.85 4.73
CA VAL A 70 5.93 9.50 5.31
C VAL A 70 6.29 10.88 5.86
N PRO A 71 5.63 11.95 5.41
CA PRO A 71 5.84 13.30 5.93
C PRO A 71 5.71 13.33 7.45
N THR A 72 6.49 14.16 8.10
CA THR A 72 6.68 14.29 9.56
C THR A 72 7.51 13.18 10.20
N TYR A 73 7.44 11.94 9.71
CA TYR A 73 8.25 10.83 10.19
C TYR A 73 9.66 10.86 9.57
N PHE A 74 9.74 10.96 8.26
CA PHE A 74 11.01 10.93 7.53
C PHE A 74 11.26 12.22 6.73
N PRO A 75 12.51 12.51 6.40
CA PRO A 75 12.86 13.61 5.49
C PRO A 75 12.42 13.31 4.05
N VAL A 76 12.32 14.35 3.26
CA VAL A 76 12.07 14.27 1.82
C VAL A 76 13.25 13.58 1.12
N ILE A 77 12.98 12.60 0.27
CA ILE A 77 13.99 11.83 -0.46
C ILE A 77 14.43 12.60 -1.71
N ALA A 78 15.74 12.67 -1.94
CA ALA A 78 16.35 13.39 -3.06
C ALA A 78 15.81 14.84 -3.23
N GLY A 79 15.40 15.47 -2.13
CA GLY A 79 14.89 16.85 -2.12
C GLY A 79 13.52 17.03 -2.80
N ARG A 80 12.81 15.95 -3.17
CA ARG A 80 11.54 16.07 -3.90
C ARG A 80 10.50 14.97 -3.66
N TYR A 81 10.89 13.77 -3.23
CA TYR A 81 9.96 12.63 -3.13
C TYR A 81 9.52 12.37 -1.70
N VAL A 82 8.24 12.08 -1.54
CA VAL A 82 7.61 11.64 -0.30
C VAL A 82 6.71 10.44 -0.58
N ASP A 83 6.20 9.83 0.48
CA ASP A 83 5.33 8.66 0.45
C ASP A 83 4.22 8.74 -0.62
N GLY A 84 3.96 7.61 -1.28
CA GLY A 84 2.92 7.50 -2.31
C GLY A 84 1.50 7.72 -1.77
N GLY A 85 1.28 7.51 -0.47
CA GLY A 85 0.01 7.78 0.20
C GLY A 85 -0.40 9.26 0.14
N VAL A 86 0.56 10.18 0.09
CA VAL A 86 0.30 11.63 -0.12
C VAL A 86 -0.43 11.85 -1.45
N GLY A 87 -0.13 11.05 -2.46
CA GLY A 87 -0.78 11.08 -3.78
C GLY A 87 -1.99 10.15 -3.91
N SER A 88 -2.59 9.70 -2.80
CA SER A 88 -3.75 8.81 -2.77
C SER A 88 -3.46 7.35 -3.19
N TYR A 89 -2.21 6.92 -3.12
CA TYR A 89 -1.79 5.56 -3.47
C TYR A 89 -1.22 4.77 -2.28
N ALA A 90 -1.79 4.97 -1.09
CA ALA A 90 -1.53 4.09 0.06
C ALA A 90 -2.02 2.65 -0.20
N ASN A 91 -3.06 2.49 -1.03
CA ASN A 91 -3.50 1.22 -1.58
C ASN A 91 -3.38 1.23 -3.11
N PRO A 92 -2.33 0.65 -3.71
CA PRO A 92 -2.10 0.72 -5.15
C PRO A 92 -2.80 -0.39 -5.96
N CYS A 93 -3.89 -1.00 -5.45
CA CYS A 93 -4.53 -2.15 -6.11
C CYS A 93 -5.07 -1.82 -7.51
N TYR A 94 -5.63 -0.63 -7.72
CA TYR A 94 -6.06 -0.20 -9.05
C TYR A 94 -4.88 -0.05 -10.01
N LEU A 95 -3.76 0.50 -9.54
CA LEU A 95 -2.54 0.57 -10.34
C LEU A 95 -2.07 -0.82 -10.75
N ALA A 96 -2.07 -1.80 -9.82
CA ALA A 96 -1.68 -3.17 -10.11
C ALA A 96 -2.59 -3.81 -11.16
N ALA A 97 -3.91 -3.63 -11.05
CA ALA A 97 -4.88 -4.11 -12.03
C ALA A 97 -4.65 -3.48 -13.42
N TYR A 98 -4.43 -2.16 -13.45
CA TYR A 98 -4.16 -1.43 -14.68
C TYR A 98 -2.87 -1.90 -15.36
N GLU A 99 -1.78 -2.04 -14.59
CA GLU A 99 -0.50 -2.51 -15.12
C GLU A 99 -0.60 -3.93 -15.66
N ALA A 100 -1.18 -4.84 -14.89
CA ALA A 100 -1.36 -6.23 -15.32
C ALA A 100 -2.15 -6.30 -16.63
N ARG A 101 -3.29 -5.63 -16.68
CA ARG A 101 -4.22 -5.74 -17.81
C ARG A 101 -3.78 -4.98 -19.06
N PHE A 102 -3.34 -3.72 -18.91
CA PHE A 102 -3.13 -2.83 -20.04
C PHE A 102 -1.67 -2.59 -20.40
N CYS A 103 -0.74 -2.73 -19.45
CA CYS A 103 0.67 -2.52 -19.72
C CYS A 103 1.41 -3.83 -19.96
N LEU A 104 1.12 -4.88 -19.19
CA LEU A 104 1.76 -6.18 -19.30
C LEU A 104 0.94 -7.16 -20.17
N GLY A 105 -0.33 -6.88 -20.39
CA GLY A 105 -1.19 -7.68 -21.25
C GLY A 105 -1.54 -9.06 -20.68
N TRP A 106 -1.55 -9.19 -19.35
CA TRP A 106 -1.88 -10.45 -18.69
C TRP A 106 -3.35 -10.84 -18.95
N ASP A 107 -3.59 -12.14 -19.06
CA ASP A 107 -4.95 -12.66 -19.20
C ASP A 107 -5.72 -12.41 -17.90
N PRO A 108 -6.88 -11.69 -17.95
CA PRO A 108 -7.66 -11.44 -16.77
C PRO A 108 -8.15 -12.71 -16.07
N GLN A 109 -8.44 -13.77 -16.82
CA GLN A 109 -8.94 -15.04 -16.25
C GLN A 109 -7.86 -15.83 -15.51
N GLU A 110 -6.58 -15.59 -15.83
CA GLU A 110 -5.43 -16.21 -15.20
C GLU A 110 -4.74 -15.28 -14.18
N THR A 111 -5.28 -14.07 -13.97
CA THR A 111 -4.66 -13.06 -13.12
C THR A 111 -5.41 -12.92 -11.79
N THR A 112 -4.71 -13.18 -10.70
CA THR A 112 -5.18 -12.89 -9.34
C THR A 112 -4.46 -11.68 -8.79
N ILE A 113 -5.22 -10.72 -8.24
CA ILE A 113 -4.68 -9.56 -7.54
C ILE A 113 -5.00 -9.68 -6.06
N ILE A 114 -3.95 -9.74 -5.25
CA ILE A 114 -4.05 -9.78 -3.79
C ILE A 114 -3.66 -8.41 -3.23
N SER A 115 -4.61 -7.74 -2.59
CA SER A 115 -4.40 -6.45 -1.93
C SER A 115 -4.40 -6.64 -0.42
N LEU A 116 -3.27 -6.37 0.23
CA LEU A 116 -3.09 -6.52 1.67
C LEU A 116 -3.13 -5.14 2.33
N GLY A 117 -4.01 -4.96 3.30
CA GLY A 117 -4.08 -3.76 4.12
C GLY A 117 -3.30 -3.89 5.42
N THR A 118 -2.96 -2.74 5.98
CA THR A 118 -2.21 -2.63 7.25
C THR A 118 -3.10 -2.52 8.48
N GLY A 119 -4.40 -2.68 8.30
CA GLY A 119 -5.40 -2.45 9.33
C GLY A 119 -6.04 -1.06 9.22
N ARG A 120 -7.28 -0.94 9.62
CA ARG A 120 -8.00 0.34 9.69
C ARG A 120 -8.71 0.47 11.03
N LEU A 121 -8.92 1.72 11.47
CA LEU A 121 -9.75 2.02 12.63
C LEU A 121 -11.13 2.48 12.15
N PRO A 122 -12.20 1.66 12.29
CA PRO A 122 -13.51 1.95 11.70
C PRO A 122 -14.19 3.20 12.31
N ARG A 123 -13.80 3.57 13.53
CA ARG A 123 -14.38 4.71 14.25
C ARG A 123 -13.27 5.55 14.85
N THR A 124 -12.97 6.68 14.22
CA THR A 124 -11.97 7.63 14.70
C THR A 124 -12.57 8.71 15.61
N LEU A 125 -13.86 8.98 15.46
CA LEU A 125 -14.57 10.01 16.22
C LEU A 125 -15.83 9.45 16.87
N GLN A 126 -16.14 9.93 18.07
CA GLN A 126 -17.43 9.66 18.72
C GLN A 126 -18.49 10.66 18.25
N PRO A 127 -19.78 10.28 18.25
CA PRO A 127 -20.87 11.20 17.93
C PRO A 127 -20.81 12.47 18.79
N GLY A 128 -20.96 13.64 18.16
CA GLY A 128 -20.89 14.95 18.83
C GLY A 128 -19.49 15.47 19.14
N MET A 129 -18.43 14.69 18.92
CA MET A 129 -17.07 15.14 19.19
C MET A 129 -16.60 16.22 18.21
N ALA A 130 -16.93 16.06 16.93
CA ALA A 130 -16.55 17.01 15.88
C ALA A 130 -17.23 18.39 16.01
N GLU A 131 -18.37 18.47 16.69
CA GLU A 131 -19.06 19.74 16.95
C GLU A 131 -18.27 20.69 17.85
N ARG A 132 -17.28 20.16 18.57
CA ARG A 132 -16.40 20.90 19.48
C ARG A 132 -15.03 21.22 18.90
N PHE A 133 -14.77 20.82 17.65
CA PHE A 133 -13.50 21.00 17.01
C PHE A 133 -13.24 22.46 16.64
N TRP A 134 -12.06 22.94 16.97
CA TRP A 134 -11.48 24.16 16.44
C TRP A 134 -10.72 23.87 15.16
N THR A 135 -10.30 24.88 14.44
CA THR A 135 -9.65 24.75 13.11
C THR A 135 -8.53 23.71 13.05
N TRP A 136 -7.69 23.66 14.08
CA TRP A 136 -6.55 22.73 14.11
C TRP A 136 -6.95 21.29 14.50
N ASP A 137 -8.05 21.10 15.18
CA ASP A 137 -8.55 19.77 15.58
C ASP A 137 -9.01 18.97 14.36
N TRP A 138 -9.38 19.66 13.28
CA TRP A 138 -9.80 19.05 12.02
C TRP A 138 -8.66 18.44 11.21
N LEU A 139 -7.41 18.89 11.39
CA LEU A 139 -6.31 18.53 10.52
C LEU A 139 -6.10 17.02 10.42
N MET A 140 -5.91 16.35 11.55
CA MET A 140 -5.64 14.91 11.56
C MET A 140 -6.85 14.06 11.16
N PRO A 141 -8.08 14.32 11.65
CA PRO A 141 -9.27 13.61 11.18
C PRO A 141 -9.51 13.74 9.67
N VAL A 142 -9.30 14.94 9.11
CA VAL A 142 -9.49 15.17 7.66
C VAL A 142 -8.43 14.44 6.84
N LEU A 143 -7.15 14.49 7.26
CA LEU A 143 -6.09 13.75 6.57
C LEU A 143 -6.35 12.24 6.59
N GLY A 144 -6.73 11.70 7.74
CA GLY A 144 -7.10 10.28 7.85
C GLY A 144 -8.33 9.91 7.01
N ALA A 145 -9.32 10.81 6.92
CA ALA A 145 -10.50 10.60 6.07
C ALA A 145 -10.13 10.61 4.58
N PHE A 146 -9.23 11.49 4.14
CA PHE A 146 -8.74 11.49 2.76
C PHE A 146 -7.99 10.21 2.43
N GLU A 147 -7.09 9.77 3.30
CA GLU A 147 -6.33 8.53 3.09
C GLU A 147 -7.26 7.32 3.00
N GLN A 148 -8.20 7.18 3.94
CA GLN A 148 -9.17 6.08 3.94
C GLN A 148 -10.07 6.13 2.71
N SER A 149 -10.61 7.31 2.38
CA SER A 149 -11.46 7.49 1.19
C SER A 149 -10.72 7.14 -0.10
N ALA A 150 -9.46 7.56 -0.21
CA ALA A 150 -8.63 7.22 -1.37
C ALA A 150 -8.39 5.70 -1.46
N ALA A 151 -8.11 5.03 -0.34
CA ALA A 151 -7.91 3.59 -0.31
C ALA A 151 -9.18 2.82 -0.71
N ASP A 152 -10.35 3.24 -0.21
CA ASP A 152 -11.64 2.64 -0.54
C ASP A 152 -12.01 2.89 -2.02
N GLN A 153 -11.69 4.07 -2.55
CA GLN A 153 -11.88 4.39 -3.96
C GLN A 153 -11.05 3.49 -4.87
N GLN A 154 -9.80 3.18 -4.51
CA GLN A 154 -8.96 2.26 -5.30
C GLN A 154 -9.60 0.87 -5.39
N VAL A 155 -10.14 0.35 -4.28
CA VAL A 155 -10.85 -0.94 -4.25
C VAL A 155 -12.08 -0.87 -5.17
N HIS A 156 -12.92 0.15 -5.00
CA HIS A 156 -14.12 0.33 -5.81
C HIS A 156 -13.83 0.41 -7.31
N LEU A 157 -12.73 1.06 -7.70
CA LEU A 157 -12.32 1.13 -9.11
C LEU A 157 -11.92 -0.24 -9.65
N VAL A 158 -11.24 -1.08 -8.86
CA VAL A 158 -10.92 -2.45 -9.29
C VAL A 158 -12.20 -3.27 -9.44
N ASP A 159 -13.07 -3.27 -8.44
CA ASP A 159 -14.34 -4.02 -8.48
C ASP A 159 -15.24 -3.60 -9.65
N THR A 160 -15.19 -2.31 -10.04
CA THR A 160 -16.06 -1.78 -11.08
C THR A 160 -15.53 -1.99 -12.49
N PHE A 161 -14.22 -1.80 -12.69
CA PHE A 161 -13.62 -1.76 -14.03
C PHE A 161 -12.82 -3.00 -14.40
N PHE A 162 -12.56 -3.88 -13.42
CA PHE A 162 -11.75 -5.08 -13.61
C PHE A 162 -12.45 -6.33 -13.07
N ASP A 163 -13.76 -6.41 -13.27
CA ASP A 163 -14.65 -7.50 -12.84
C ASP A 163 -14.24 -8.89 -13.37
N GLN A 164 -13.42 -8.92 -14.41
CA GLN A 164 -12.87 -10.17 -14.98
C GLN A 164 -11.63 -10.68 -14.23
N LEU A 165 -11.02 -9.86 -13.37
CA LEU A 165 -9.87 -10.26 -12.56
C LEU A 165 -10.33 -10.92 -11.26
N ASP A 166 -9.58 -11.91 -10.80
CA ASP A 166 -9.72 -12.41 -9.43
C ASP A 166 -9.08 -11.42 -8.45
N PHE A 167 -9.89 -10.47 -7.95
CA PHE A 167 -9.44 -9.46 -7.01
C PHE A 167 -9.81 -9.80 -5.58
N ARG A 168 -8.83 -9.72 -4.68
CA ARG A 168 -9.01 -10.06 -3.27
C ARG A 168 -8.36 -9.02 -2.37
N ARG A 169 -9.18 -8.35 -1.55
CA ARG A 169 -8.73 -7.39 -0.55
C ARG A 169 -8.81 -7.99 0.84
N PHE A 170 -7.67 -8.06 1.52
CA PHE A 170 -7.58 -8.48 2.91
C PHE A 170 -7.29 -7.27 3.79
N GLN A 171 -8.20 -6.99 4.72
CA GLN A 171 -8.11 -5.86 5.64
C GLN A 171 -8.65 -6.27 7.00
N VAL A 172 -8.05 -5.79 8.08
CA VAL A 172 -8.50 -6.04 9.44
C VAL A 172 -8.97 -4.74 10.09
N ASP A 173 -10.05 -4.81 10.84
CA ASP A 173 -10.54 -3.71 11.66
C ASP A 173 -9.82 -3.74 13.01
N LEU A 174 -9.05 -2.70 13.29
CA LEU A 174 -8.36 -2.54 14.55
C LEU A 174 -9.35 -2.19 15.66
N ARG A 175 -9.17 -2.79 16.83
CA ARG A 175 -10.05 -2.55 18.00
C ARG A 175 -9.74 -1.21 18.68
N GLU A 176 -8.51 -0.74 18.54
CA GLU A 176 -8.01 0.53 19.11
C GLU A 176 -6.92 1.13 18.22
N PRO A 177 -6.66 2.45 18.33
CA PRO A 177 -5.62 3.10 17.56
C PRO A 177 -4.23 2.52 17.86
N ILE A 178 -3.47 2.24 16.81
CA ILE A 178 -2.06 1.86 16.89
C ILE A 178 -1.29 2.90 16.09
N GLN A 179 -0.30 3.54 16.71
CA GLN A 179 0.55 4.49 16.01
C GLN A 179 1.54 3.75 15.11
N MET A 180 1.84 4.33 13.96
CA MET A 180 2.69 3.73 12.92
C MET A 180 4.10 3.38 13.42
N ASP A 181 4.61 4.11 14.41
CA ASP A 181 5.94 3.96 14.99
C ASP A 181 5.96 3.33 16.38
N ASP A 182 4.84 2.78 16.84
CA ASP A 182 4.76 2.08 18.13
C ASP A 182 5.23 0.62 17.99
N VAL A 183 6.56 0.44 18.10
CA VAL A 183 7.17 -0.90 18.04
C VAL A 183 6.71 -1.83 19.17
N GLY A 184 6.16 -1.29 20.26
CA GLY A 184 5.59 -2.07 21.36
C GLY A 184 4.31 -2.83 20.98
N GLN A 185 3.70 -2.50 19.83
CA GLN A 185 2.49 -3.15 19.34
C GLN A 185 2.75 -4.24 18.28
N LEU A 186 4.01 -4.56 17.99
CA LEU A 186 4.33 -5.54 16.92
C LEU A 186 3.70 -6.91 17.18
N ASP A 187 3.76 -7.43 18.41
CA ASP A 187 3.14 -8.72 18.73
C ASP A 187 1.63 -8.70 18.55
N ARG A 188 1.00 -7.57 18.85
CA ARG A 188 -0.42 -7.37 18.66
C ARG A 188 -0.79 -7.30 17.17
N LEU A 189 0.01 -6.59 16.37
CA LEU A 189 -0.17 -6.54 14.93
C LEU A 189 0.02 -7.93 14.31
N ALA A 190 1.00 -8.70 14.78
CA ALA A 190 1.18 -10.09 14.38
C ALA A 190 -0.04 -10.96 14.73
N ALA A 191 -0.63 -10.77 15.93
CA ALA A 191 -1.85 -11.49 16.32
C ALA A 191 -3.05 -11.18 15.40
N TYR A 192 -3.24 -9.90 15.00
CA TYR A 192 -4.24 -9.55 13.98
C TYR A 192 -3.99 -10.24 12.64
N GLY A 193 -2.72 -10.31 12.22
CA GLY A 193 -2.34 -11.01 10.98
C GLY A 193 -2.63 -12.51 11.05
N VAL A 194 -2.38 -13.16 12.17
CA VAL A 194 -2.70 -14.57 12.41
C VAL A 194 -4.22 -14.80 12.41
N GLU A 195 -4.98 -13.95 13.11
CA GLU A 195 -6.45 -14.00 13.13
C GLU A 195 -7.02 -13.88 11.71
N LEU A 196 -6.54 -12.90 10.93
CA LEU A 196 -6.92 -12.71 9.53
C LEU A 196 -6.57 -13.95 8.68
N GLY A 197 -5.38 -14.52 8.87
CA GLY A 197 -4.95 -15.75 8.19
C GLY A 197 -5.86 -16.95 8.47
N HIS A 198 -6.28 -17.14 9.71
CA HIS A 198 -7.25 -18.17 10.06
C HIS A 198 -8.61 -17.93 9.41
N MET A 199 -9.10 -16.69 9.42
CA MET A 199 -10.37 -16.34 8.76
C MET A 199 -10.33 -16.64 7.25
N ILE A 200 -9.19 -16.43 6.60
CA ILE A 200 -8.99 -16.75 5.17
C ILE A 200 -9.04 -18.26 4.96
N LEU A 201 -8.31 -19.03 5.78
CA LEU A 201 -8.23 -20.50 5.66
C LEU A 201 -9.56 -21.18 5.98
N ASP A 202 -10.33 -20.62 6.93
CA ASP A 202 -11.62 -21.16 7.37
C ASP A 202 -12.82 -20.67 6.52
N ASP A 203 -12.56 -19.98 5.42
CA ASP A 203 -13.58 -19.45 4.50
C ASP A 203 -14.56 -18.45 5.16
N GLN A 204 -14.14 -17.83 6.26
CA GLN A 204 -15.01 -16.95 7.05
C GLN A 204 -15.08 -15.51 6.52
N LEU A 205 -14.07 -15.08 5.75
CA LEU A 205 -13.98 -13.71 5.22
C LEU A 205 -15.11 -13.37 4.26
N ASP A 206 -15.55 -14.31 3.45
CA ASP A 206 -16.63 -14.13 2.49
C ASP A 206 -17.94 -13.72 3.14
N ARG A 207 -18.19 -14.26 4.31
CA ARG A 207 -19.45 -14.02 5.04
C ARG A 207 -19.46 -12.66 5.74
N ALA A 208 -18.29 -12.17 6.16
CA ALA A 208 -18.17 -10.96 6.97
C ALA A 208 -17.93 -9.70 6.13
N MET A 209 -17.29 -9.83 4.96
CA MET A 209 -16.78 -8.69 4.18
C MET A 209 -17.30 -8.64 2.74
N GLY A 210 -18.12 -9.61 2.31
CA GLY A 210 -18.62 -9.69 0.92
C GLY A 210 -17.50 -9.94 -0.11
N ILE A 211 -16.34 -10.41 0.34
CA ILE A 211 -15.21 -10.75 -0.52
C ILE A 211 -15.27 -12.24 -0.84
N THR A 212 -15.08 -12.60 -2.10
CA THR A 212 -15.08 -14.01 -2.54
C THR A 212 -13.86 -14.71 -1.96
N ALA A 213 -14.05 -15.86 -1.28
CA ALA A 213 -12.96 -16.66 -0.74
C ALA A 213 -11.95 -17.05 -1.82
N LEU A 214 -10.70 -17.23 -1.40
CA LEU A 214 -9.69 -17.88 -2.24
C LEU A 214 -10.20 -19.24 -2.66
N ARG A 215 -10.84 -19.33 -3.81
CA ARG A 215 -11.23 -20.63 -4.35
C ARG A 215 -9.95 -21.43 -4.53
N ALA A 216 -9.88 -22.56 -3.83
CA ALA A 216 -8.94 -23.59 -4.24
C ALA A 216 -9.18 -23.88 -5.74
N PRO A 217 -8.12 -24.01 -6.55
CA PRO A 217 -8.29 -24.40 -7.95
C PRO A 217 -9.19 -25.65 -7.94
N GLN A 218 -10.29 -25.61 -8.69
CA GLN A 218 -11.14 -26.77 -8.83
C GLN A 218 -10.30 -27.85 -9.50
N PRO A 219 -10.19 -29.06 -8.95
CA PRO A 219 -9.54 -30.15 -9.66
C PRO A 219 -10.29 -30.37 -10.97
N GLU A 220 -9.54 -30.37 -12.08
CA GLU A 220 -10.02 -30.74 -13.40
C GLU A 220 -10.64 -32.17 -13.41
#